data_6d25878f8395e5afb85143f6b541e6c6
#
_entry.id   6d25878f8395e5afb85143f6b541e6c6
#
_cell.length_a   1.000
_cell.length_b   1.000
_cell.length_c   1.000
_cell.angle_alpha   90.00
_cell.angle_beta   90.00
_cell.angle_gamma   90.00
#
_symmetry.space_group_name_H-M   'P 1'
#
loop_
_entity.id
_entity.type
_entity.pdbx_description
1 polymer ?
#
loop_
_entity_poly.entity_id
_entity_poly.type
_entity_poly.pdbx_seq_one_letter_code
_entity_poly.pdbx_strand_id
1 'polypeptide(L)'
;GRTPRADFHHGQVGTMNSGRLHFILRNNSIMKNLILLSDRNNYMFQTTHILAIALLSILTVMSSRADEPAPFPIWKSGAMLAEAEKLPEISNVDFHVIKKWDKKSDGYTFLHGVGLAQHKGKLYASFGHNKGAENTVSEEAQYRVSEDGGRTWGALKVIDAGDEPDLAVSHGVFHVHEGALWAFHGAYYGKMKRVHTRAYRLDEKTSTWEKHGIVAEDGFWPMNQPVRMADGNWIMPGFAAGPYSSKGVFPAAIAISHGDNFGKWDLVKIPVAKGLKNMWGESAIFVDGKTIFNISRYGTAAVALVAKSEDSGRNWSPSSASNLPMTTSKPAAGILSTGQRYLVCTTAKGNGGKRTPLTIALSEPNENRFSKIFVIRRSRHDGRPGESADKLSLSYPYAMEYDGNLYVGYSNNGGRNGNLNSAELAVIPIKSLIVLE
;
A
#
# COMPACT_ATOMS: atom_id res chain seq x y z
N GLY A 1 24.49 -50.07 -2.38
CA GLY A 1 24.31 -49.64 -1.02
C GLY A 1 22.90 -49.06 -0.87
N ARG A 2 22.13 -49.64 0.01
CA ARG A 2 20.69 -49.46 0.22
C ARG A 2 20.38 -48.06 0.82
N THR A 3 19.41 -47.38 0.26
CA THR A 3 18.68 -46.25 0.86
C THR A 3 17.63 -46.73 1.86
N PRO A 4 17.39 -46.04 3.01
CA PRO A 4 16.20 -46.27 3.80
C PRO A 4 15.09 -45.27 3.38
N ARG A 5 13.89 -45.80 3.19
CA ARG A 5 12.61 -45.10 3.11
C ARG A 5 12.25 -44.57 4.50
N ALA A 6 11.74 -43.37 4.58
CA ALA A 6 11.05 -42.86 5.75
C ALA A 6 9.53 -42.85 5.47
N ASP A 7 8.79 -43.47 6.37
CA ASP A 7 7.33 -43.60 6.33
C ASP A 7 6.62 -42.30 6.73
N PHE A 8 5.60 -41.96 5.95
CA PHE A 8 4.64 -40.93 6.31
C PHE A 8 3.55 -41.50 7.23
N HIS A 9 3.48 -41.03 8.44
CA HIS A 9 2.32 -41.27 9.30
C HIS A 9 1.24 -40.21 9.03
N HIS A 10 0.06 -40.70 8.67
CA HIS A 10 -1.20 -39.95 8.64
C HIS A 10 -1.59 -39.50 10.07
N GLY A 11 -1.67 -38.23 10.30
CA GLY A 11 -2.26 -37.60 11.48
C GLY A 11 -3.73 -37.23 11.22
N GLN A 12 -4.57 -37.72 12.09
CA GLN A 12 -6.02 -37.71 12.06
C GLN A 12 -6.63 -36.33 12.02
N VAL A 13 -7.77 -36.24 11.31
CA VAL A 13 -8.75 -35.13 11.33
C VAL A 13 -9.35 -35.01 12.73
N GLY A 14 -9.03 -33.93 13.43
CA GLY A 14 -9.65 -33.56 14.71
C GLY A 14 -10.97 -32.82 14.47
N THR A 15 -12.06 -33.46 14.85
CA THR A 15 -13.42 -32.89 14.88
C THR A 15 -13.51 -31.70 15.83
N MET A 16 -14.00 -30.57 15.35
CA MET A 16 -14.36 -29.42 16.17
C MET A 16 -15.53 -29.79 17.10
N ASN A 17 -15.30 -29.67 18.38
CA ASN A 17 -16.25 -30.05 19.39
C ASN A 17 -16.98 -28.84 19.98
N SER A 18 -18.22 -29.01 20.10
CA SER A 18 -19.39 -28.38 20.72
C SER A 18 -19.23 -27.55 22.03
N GLY A 19 -18.24 -26.68 22.12
CA GLY A 19 -18.06 -25.80 23.31
C GLY A 19 -19.02 -24.60 23.44
N ARG A 20 -19.80 -24.27 22.41
CA ARG A 20 -20.67 -23.07 22.41
C ARG A 20 -22.11 -23.31 22.88
N LEU A 21 -22.57 -24.55 22.94
CA LEU A 21 -23.96 -24.85 23.40
C LEU A 21 -24.11 -24.98 24.91
N HIS A 22 -23.04 -25.25 25.67
CA HIS A 22 -23.12 -25.42 27.11
C HIS A 22 -23.14 -24.11 27.92
N PHE A 23 -22.76 -22.99 27.35
CA PHE A 23 -22.76 -21.70 28.07
C PHE A 23 -24.14 -21.03 28.10
N ILE A 24 -25.01 -21.33 27.13
CA ILE A 24 -26.37 -20.75 27.05
C ILE A 24 -27.34 -21.51 27.98
N LEU A 25 -27.12 -22.80 28.23
CA LEU A 25 -28.01 -23.60 29.09
C LEU A 25 -27.72 -23.45 30.58
N ARG A 26 -26.53 -23.00 31.01
CA ARG A 26 -26.25 -22.71 32.43
C ARG A 26 -26.88 -21.42 32.92
N ASN A 27 -27.08 -20.43 32.08
CA ASN A 27 -27.71 -19.16 32.47
C ASN A 27 -29.23 -19.28 32.68
N ASN A 28 -29.88 -20.26 32.04
CA ASN A 28 -31.32 -20.49 32.26
C ASN A 28 -31.62 -21.23 33.57
N SER A 29 -30.66 -21.94 34.16
CA SER A 29 -30.82 -22.60 35.46
C SER A 29 -30.77 -21.61 36.64
N ILE A 30 -29.95 -20.55 36.50
CA ILE A 30 -29.83 -19.50 37.52
C ILE A 30 -31.11 -18.65 37.57
N MET A 31 -31.75 -18.38 36.45
CA MET A 31 -33.04 -17.65 36.41
C MET A 31 -34.21 -18.43 36.97
N LYS A 32 -34.23 -19.78 36.83
CA LYS A 32 -35.29 -20.61 37.41
C LYS A 32 -35.21 -20.73 38.95
N ASN A 33 -34.03 -20.68 39.54
CA ASN A 33 -33.85 -20.73 40.99
C ASN A 33 -34.10 -19.38 41.68
N LEU A 34 -34.09 -18.27 40.97
CA LEU A 34 -34.45 -16.95 41.53
C LEU A 34 -35.97 -16.70 41.62
N ILE A 35 -36.77 -17.48 40.90
CA ILE A 35 -38.24 -17.35 40.91
C ILE A 35 -38.91 -18.18 42.04
N LEU A 36 -38.20 -19.13 42.65
CA LEU A 36 -38.74 -20.04 43.68
C LEU A 36 -38.44 -19.64 45.15
N LEU A 37 -37.78 -18.50 45.38
CA LEU A 37 -37.48 -18.00 46.74
C LEU A 37 -38.23 -16.72 47.10
N SER A 38 -39.43 -16.53 46.56
CA SER A 38 -40.24 -15.36 46.86
C SER A 38 -41.44 -15.75 47.74
N ASP A 39 -41.21 -15.84 49.04
CA ASP A 39 -42.26 -15.72 50.00
C ASP A 39 -42.19 -14.38 50.77
N ARG A 40 -43.25 -13.68 50.65
CA ARG A 40 -43.80 -12.46 51.24
C ARG A 40 -43.07 -11.86 52.46
N ASN A 41 -42.56 -10.70 52.32
CA ASN A 41 -42.43 -9.54 53.21
C ASN A 41 -41.07 -8.84 53.23
N ASN A 42 -40.51 -8.48 52.06
CA ASN A 42 -39.43 -7.47 51.99
C ASN A 42 -39.23 -6.91 50.56
N TYR A 43 -40.34 -6.65 49.85
CA TYR A 43 -40.31 -6.36 48.42
C TYR A 43 -39.85 -4.95 48.02
N MET A 44 -39.76 -4.00 48.94
CA MET A 44 -39.42 -2.62 48.54
C MET A 44 -37.93 -2.25 48.64
N PHE A 45 -37.14 -2.95 49.44
CA PHE A 45 -35.70 -2.62 49.59
C PHE A 45 -34.78 -3.45 48.68
N GLN A 46 -35.17 -4.66 48.30
CA GLN A 46 -34.33 -5.50 47.43
C GLN A 46 -34.49 -5.18 45.94
N THR A 47 -35.66 -4.75 45.47
CA THR A 47 -35.88 -4.36 44.07
C THR A 47 -35.13 -3.09 43.67
N THR A 48 -34.97 -2.12 44.57
CA THR A 48 -34.20 -0.91 44.33
C THR A 48 -32.69 -1.21 44.21
N HIS A 49 -32.15 -2.16 44.97
CA HIS A 49 -30.73 -2.54 44.88
C HIS A 49 -30.42 -3.37 43.63
N ILE A 50 -31.32 -4.25 43.20
CA ILE A 50 -31.13 -5.05 41.98
C ILE A 50 -31.27 -4.17 40.74
N LEU A 51 -32.21 -3.21 40.73
CA LEU A 51 -32.29 -2.21 39.63
C LEU A 51 -31.08 -1.26 39.61
N ALA A 52 -30.56 -0.85 40.76
CA ALA A 52 -29.38 -0.01 40.85
C ALA A 52 -28.10 -0.75 40.36
N ILE A 53 -27.96 -2.04 40.70
CA ILE A 53 -26.84 -2.86 40.23
C ILE A 53 -26.98 -3.16 38.73
N ALA A 54 -28.19 -3.40 38.21
CA ALA A 54 -28.42 -3.58 36.78
C ALA A 54 -28.19 -2.28 35.98
N LEU A 55 -28.65 -1.13 36.53
CA LEU A 55 -28.35 0.17 35.90
C LEU A 55 -26.86 0.52 35.98
N LEU A 56 -26.18 0.22 37.09
CA LEU A 56 -24.73 0.43 37.21
C LEU A 56 -23.95 -0.50 36.27
N SER A 57 -24.40 -1.74 36.07
CA SER A 57 -23.80 -2.68 35.11
C SER A 57 -24.04 -2.25 33.67
N ILE A 58 -25.17 -1.67 33.33
CA ILE A 58 -25.47 -1.11 32.00
C ILE A 58 -24.68 0.17 31.78
N LEU A 59 -24.57 1.03 32.80
CA LEU A 59 -23.72 2.24 32.73
C LEU A 59 -22.22 1.90 32.65
N THR A 60 -21.73 0.86 33.33
CA THR A 60 -20.32 0.40 33.19
C THR A 60 -20.05 -0.29 31.85
N VAL A 61 -21.04 -1.00 31.29
CA VAL A 61 -20.89 -1.56 29.92
C VAL A 61 -20.99 -0.47 28.84
N MET A 62 -21.74 0.60 29.08
CA MET A 62 -21.75 1.77 28.17
C MET A 62 -20.52 2.67 28.35
N SER A 63 -19.88 2.71 29.51
CA SER A 63 -18.69 3.52 29.76
C SER A 63 -17.36 2.82 29.40
N SER A 64 -17.37 1.55 29.02
CA SER A 64 -16.17 0.79 28.65
C SER A 64 -15.95 0.63 27.14
N ARG A 65 -16.74 1.28 26.28
CA ARG A 65 -16.24 1.66 24.98
C ARG A 65 -15.34 2.88 25.22
N ALA A 66 -14.06 2.62 25.51
CA ALA A 66 -13.05 3.65 25.29
C ALA A 66 -13.34 4.22 23.91
N ASP A 67 -13.60 5.53 23.83
CA ASP A 67 -13.84 6.21 22.57
C ASP A 67 -12.72 5.85 21.62
N GLU A 68 -12.99 4.98 20.64
CA GLU A 68 -12.06 4.79 19.53
C GLU A 68 -11.92 6.18 18.92
N PRO A 69 -10.68 6.66 18.74
CA PRO A 69 -10.47 7.98 18.18
C PRO A 69 -11.19 8.08 16.84
N ALA A 70 -11.93 9.16 16.64
CA ALA A 70 -12.68 9.39 15.41
C ALA A 70 -11.76 9.19 14.19
N PRO A 71 -12.21 8.47 13.14
CA PRO A 71 -11.41 8.24 11.96
C PRO A 71 -10.93 9.54 11.33
N PHE A 72 -9.69 9.56 10.83
CA PHE A 72 -9.14 10.74 10.15
C PHE A 72 -9.98 11.05 8.89
N PRO A 73 -10.53 12.27 8.74
CA PRO A 73 -11.53 12.56 7.71
C PRO A 73 -10.88 12.91 6.35
N ILE A 74 -10.48 11.91 5.56
CA ILE A 74 -9.99 12.10 4.17
C ILE A 74 -11.04 11.79 3.11
N TRP A 75 -12.16 11.19 3.46
CA TRP A 75 -13.34 11.06 2.60
C TRP A 75 -14.37 12.11 2.96
N LYS A 76 -14.96 12.76 1.93
CA LYS A 76 -15.94 13.85 2.11
C LYS A 76 -17.23 13.32 2.75
N SER A 77 -17.67 13.95 3.82
CA SER A 77 -18.94 13.61 4.47
C SER A 77 -20.11 13.78 3.50
N GLY A 78 -21.00 12.78 3.46
CA GLY A 78 -22.15 12.75 2.55
C GLY A 78 -21.83 12.22 1.15
N ALA A 79 -20.57 12.09 0.74
CA ALA A 79 -20.23 11.43 -0.50
C ALA A 79 -20.41 9.90 -0.37
N MET A 80 -20.98 9.27 -1.38
CA MET A 80 -21.28 7.84 -1.37
C MET A 80 -20.00 7.01 -1.55
N LEU A 81 -19.72 6.13 -0.59
CA LEU A 81 -18.72 5.06 -0.76
C LEU A 81 -19.42 3.83 -1.35
N ALA A 82 -19.13 3.55 -2.61
CA ALA A 82 -19.73 2.42 -3.30
C ALA A 82 -18.92 1.13 -3.15
N GLU A 83 -19.60 -0.01 -3.31
CA GLU A 83 -18.99 -1.32 -3.45
C GLU A 83 -18.32 -1.45 -4.83
N ALA A 84 -17.34 -2.36 -4.94
CA ALA A 84 -16.48 -2.51 -6.12
C ALA A 84 -17.26 -2.67 -7.45
N GLU A 85 -18.34 -3.43 -7.42
CA GLU A 85 -19.17 -3.73 -8.59
C GLU A 85 -19.96 -2.52 -9.10
N LYS A 86 -20.25 -1.56 -8.21
CA LYS A 86 -21.05 -0.36 -8.49
C LYS A 86 -20.20 0.86 -8.87
N LEU A 87 -18.87 0.76 -8.75
CA LEU A 87 -17.98 1.86 -9.10
C LEU A 87 -17.96 2.06 -10.63
N PRO A 88 -18.06 3.30 -11.10
CA PRO A 88 -17.92 3.61 -12.53
C PRO A 88 -16.48 3.38 -13.01
N GLU A 89 -16.34 2.95 -14.26
CA GLU A 89 -15.03 2.85 -14.91
C GLU A 89 -14.66 4.17 -15.62
N ILE A 90 -13.37 4.47 -15.63
CA ILE A 90 -12.86 5.59 -16.41
C ILE A 90 -12.93 5.24 -17.89
N SER A 91 -13.45 6.16 -18.68
CA SER A 91 -13.45 6.04 -20.16
C SER A 91 -12.08 6.42 -20.74
N ASN A 92 -11.81 5.90 -21.95
CA ASN A 92 -10.62 6.27 -22.75
C ASN A 92 -9.27 5.98 -22.06
N VAL A 93 -9.18 4.91 -21.30
CA VAL A 93 -7.91 4.44 -20.73
C VAL A 93 -7.23 3.51 -21.74
N ASP A 94 -5.98 3.85 -22.09
CA ASP A 94 -5.12 2.98 -22.89
C ASP A 94 -4.31 2.06 -21.96
N PHE A 95 -4.30 0.76 -22.27
CA PHE A 95 -3.58 -0.24 -21.47
C PHE A 95 -2.43 -0.85 -22.28
N HIS A 96 -1.29 -1.03 -21.62
CA HIS A 96 -0.09 -1.61 -22.21
C HIS A 96 0.58 -2.58 -21.25
N VAL A 97 1.37 -3.51 -21.80
CA VAL A 97 2.17 -4.46 -21.03
C VAL A 97 3.63 -4.04 -21.09
N ILE A 98 4.17 -3.64 -19.95
CA ILE A 98 5.60 -3.28 -19.81
C ILE A 98 6.45 -4.55 -19.87
N LYS A 99 6.12 -5.55 -19.05
CA LYS A 99 6.80 -6.85 -18.98
C LYS A 99 5.80 -7.93 -18.62
N LYS A 100 5.56 -8.85 -19.54
CA LYS A 100 4.74 -10.04 -19.25
C LYS A 100 5.51 -11.01 -18.35
N TRP A 101 4.82 -11.63 -17.39
CA TRP A 101 5.37 -12.74 -16.64
C TRP A 101 5.59 -13.95 -17.57
N ASP A 102 6.83 -14.43 -17.69
CA ASP A 102 7.17 -15.55 -18.55
C ASP A 102 8.43 -16.26 -18.03
N LYS A 103 8.29 -16.99 -16.92
CA LYS A 103 9.37 -17.75 -16.30
C LYS A 103 10.07 -18.70 -17.29
N LYS A 104 9.32 -19.21 -18.27
CA LYS A 104 9.87 -20.18 -19.22
C LYS A 104 10.91 -19.55 -20.13
N SER A 105 10.71 -18.29 -20.52
CA SER A 105 11.60 -17.58 -21.45
C SER A 105 12.78 -16.93 -20.73
N ASP A 106 12.58 -16.34 -19.53
CA ASP A 106 13.58 -15.50 -18.88
C ASP A 106 14.11 -16.02 -17.53
N GLY A 107 13.45 -17.06 -16.98
CA GLY A 107 13.84 -17.68 -15.71
C GLY A 107 13.39 -16.90 -14.46
N TYR A 108 12.76 -15.74 -14.61
CA TYR A 108 12.30 -14.92 -13.48
C TYR A 108 10.91 -15.36 -13.00
N THR A 109 10.73 -15.35 -11.70
CA THR A 109 9.46 -15.73 -11.07
C THR A 109 8.76 -14.55 -10.44
N PHE A 110 9.44 -13.76 -9.62
CA PHE A 110 8.92 -12.63 -8.90
C PHE A 110 9.14 -11.34 -9.69
N LEU A 111 8.13 -10.48 -9.71
CA LEU A 111 8.21 -9.09 -10.16
C LEU A 111 7.30 -8.24 -9.28
N HIS A 112 7.79 -7.10 -8.79
CA HIS A 112 6.95 -6.19 -8.02
C HIS A 112 7.39 -4.73 -8.08
N GLY A 113 6.42 -3.80 -7.92
CA GLY A 113 6.64 -2.36 -7.83
C GLY A 113 7.06 -1.74 -9.17
N VAL A 114 6.13 -1.11 -9.89
CA VAL A 114 6.37 -0.58 -11.25
C VAL A 114 6.58 0.93 -11.20
N GLY A 115 7.81 1.38 -10.89
CA GLY A 115 8.20 2.79 -10.90
C GLY A 115 8.23 3.37 -12.31
N LEU A 116 7.82 4.62 -12.50
CA LEU A 116 7.73 5.29 -13.80
C LEU A 116 8.47 6.62 -13.79
N ALA A 117 9.07 6.98 -14.93
CA ALA A 117 9.58 8.33 -15.22
C ALA A 117 9.48 8.67 -16.70
N GLN A 118 9.16 9.94 -16.99
CA GLN A 118 9.38 10.53 -18.31
C GLN A 118 10.68 11.33 -18.30
N HIS A 119 11.58 11.02 -19.22
CA HIS A 119 12.86 11.70 -19.32
C HIS A 119 13.30 11.81 -20.79
N LYS A 120 13.51 13.04 -21.27
CA LYS A 120 13.96 13.34 -22.64
C LYS A 120 13.17 12.60 -23.75
N GLY A 121 11.83 12.66 -23.63
CA GLY A 121 10.92 12.05 -24.60
C GLY A 121 10.76 10.53 -24.47
N LYS A 122 11.43 9.89 -23.50
CA LYS A 122 11.34 8.45 -23.26
C LYS A 122 10.65 8.14 -21.95
N LEU A 123 9.83 7.09 -21.93
CA LEU A 123 9.20 6.56 -20.73
C LEU A 123 10.05 5.41 -20.17
N TYR A 124 10.46 5.53 -18.92
CA TYR A 124 11.20 4.52 -18.16
C TYR A 124 10.25 3.82 -17.20
N ALA A 125 10.35 2.50 -17.10
CA ALA A 125 9.66 1.70 -16.10
C ALA A 125 10.66 0.77 -15.39
N SER A 126 10.71 0.83 -14.04
CA SER A 126 11.56 -0.04 -13.23
C SER A 126 10.74 -0.92 -12.30
N PHE A 127 11.30 -2.04 -11.88
CA PHE A 127 10.68 -2.98 -10.95
C PHE A 127 11.75 -3.83 -10.26
N GLY A 128 11.43 -4.39 -9.09
CA GLY A 128 12.16 -5.50 -8.50
C GLY A 128 11.84 -6.78 -9.26
N HIS A 129 12.86 -7.54 -9.66
CA HIS A 129 12.72 -8.75 -10.46
C HIS A 129 13.61 -9.86 -9.88
N ASN A 130 13.08 -11.04 -9.68
CA ASN A 130 13.78 -12.09 -8.98
C ASN A 130 13.59 -13.46 -9.65
N LYS A 131 14.67 -14.19 -9.81
CA LYS A 131 14.63 -15.61 -10.22
C LYS A 131 14.13 -16.53 -9.11
N GLY A 132 14.32 -16.11 -7.86
CA GLY A 132 13.82 -16.76 -6.65
C GLY A 132 12.47 -16.24 -6.18
N ALA A 133 12.25 -16.38 -4.87
CA ALA A 133 11.07 -15.85 -4.19
C ALA A 133 11.25 -14.39 -3.79
N GLU A 134 10.15 -13.75 -3.43
CA GLU A 134 10.14 -12.41 -2.85
C GLU A 134 11.09 -12.28 -1.65
N ASN A 135 11.79 -11.14 -1.56
CA ASN A 135 12.73 -10.83 -0.48
C ASN A 135 13.90 -11.83 -0.34
N THR A 136 14.43 -12.29 -1.45
CA THR A 136 15.63 -13.14 -1.50
C THR A 136 16.75 -12.50 -2.30
N VAL A 137 17.98 -12.92 -2.07
CA VAL A 137 19.22 -12.29 -2.58
C VAL A 137 19.44 -12.36 -4.09
N SER A 138 18.59 -13.04 -4.83
CA SER A 138 18.63 -12.98 -6.31
C SER A 138 17.75 -11.87 -6.89
N GLU A 139 17.22 -10.98 -6.07
CA GLU A 139 16.41 -9.85 -6.53
C GLU A 139 17.28 -8.74 -7.09
N GLU A 140 16.89 -8.25 -8.26
CA GLU A 140 17.58 -7.23 -9.03
C GLU A 140 16.65 -6.07 -9.33
N ALA A 141 17.15 -4.84 -9.28
CA ALA A 141 16.47 -3.67 -9.84
C ALA A 141 16.66 -3.66 -11.35
N GLN A 142 15.59 -3.80 -12.10
CA GLN A 142 15.59 -3.82 -13.55
C GLN A 142 14.66 -2.77 -14.15
N TYR A 143 14.85 -2.45 -15.43
CA TYR A 143 14.04 -1.47 -16.13
C TYR A 143 13.89 -1.77 -17.62
N ARG A 144 12.89 -1.13 -18.22
CA ARG A 144 12.68 -1.05 -19.67
C ARG A 144 12.43 0.40 -20.08
N VAL A 145 12.63 0.70 -21.35
CA VAL A 145 12.43 2.03 -21.93
C VAL A 145 11.47 1.92 -23.10
N SER A 146 10.53 2.84 -23.17
CA SER A 146 9.63 3.04 -24.31
C SER A 146 9.91 4.39 -24.95
N GLU A 147 9.88 4.43 -26.27
CA GLU A 147 10.05 5.64 -27.09
C GLU A 147 8.75 6.12 -27.73
N ASP A 148 7.64 5.42 -27.44
CA ASP A 148 6.33 5.65 -28.04
C ASP A 148 5.19 5.82 -27.01
N GLY A 149 5.55 6.33 -25.81
CA GLY A 149 4.58 6.60 -24.75
C GLY A 149 4.06 5.34 -24.03
N GLY A 150 4.79 4.24 -24.05
CA GLY A 150 4.45 3.01 -23.35
C GLY A 150 3.79 1.94 -24.20
N ARG A 151 3.61 2.18 -25.52
CA ARG A 151 3.00 1.20 -26.44
C ARG A 151 3.90 0.01 -26.68
N THR A 152 5.18 0.26 -26.91
CA THR A 152 6.21 -0.77 -27.04
C THR A 152 7.38 -0.51 -26.09
N TRP A 153 8.07 -1.58 -25.71
CA TRP A 153 9.15 -1.53 -24.73
C TRP A 153 10.41 -2.20 -25.25
N GLY A 154 11.55 -1.52 -25.13
CA GLY A 154 12.86 -2.03 -25.47
C GLY A 154 13.28 -3.24 -24.62
N ALA A 155 14.51 -3.69 -24.77
CA ALA A 155 15.05 -4.82 -24.02
C ALA A 155 15.05 -4.57 -22.49
N LEU A 156 14.94 -5.64 -21.74
CA LEU A 156 15.11 -5.61 -20.28
C LEU A 156 16.59 -5.29 -19.96
N LYS A 157 16.79 -4.32 -19.07
CA LYS A 157 18.11 -3.86 -18.62
C LYS A 157 18.18 -3.86 -17.10
N VAL A 158 19.38 -3.91 -16.55
CA VAL A 158 19.66 -3.92 -15.13
C VAL A 158 20.04 -2.50 -14.66
N ILE A 159 19.46 -2.05 -13.54
CA ILE A 159 19.93 -0.88 -12.78
C ILE A 159 21.04 -1.35 -11.83
N ASP A 160 20.72 -2.33 -10.99
CA ASP A 160 21.67 -2.97 -10.07
C ASP A 160 21.25 -4.39 -9.76
N ALA A 161 22.15 -5.35 -9.90
CA ALA A 161 21.95 -6.76 -9.57
C ALA A 161 22.52 -7.14 -8.19
N GLY A 162 23.04 -6.14 -7.44
CA GLY A 162 23.78 -6.39 -6.21
C GLY A 162 25.27 -6.73 -6.51
N ASP A 163 26.16 -5.97 -5.96
CA ASP A 163 27.62 -6.10 -6.16
C ASP A 163 28.37 -6.58 -4.89
N GLU A 164 27.64 -6.84 -3.82
CA GLU A 164 28.16 -7.35 -2.56
C GLU A 164 27.54 -8.71 -2.24
N PRO A 165 28.22 -9.57 -1.47
CA PRO A 165 27.64 -10.82 -1.01
C PRO A 165 26.31 -10.61 -0.27
N ASP A 166 25.31 -11.41 -0.61
CA ASP A 166 23.96 -11.36 -0.04
C ASP A 166 23.18 -10.04 -0.23
N LEU A 167 23.66 -9.14 -1.07
CA LEU A 167 22.95 -7.91 -1.42
C LEU A 167 21.88 -8.18 -2.48
N ALA A 168 20.66 -7.75 -2.20
CA ALA A 168 19.56 -7.66 -3.14
C ALA A 168 19.18 -6.19 -3.36
N VAL A 169 18.82 -5.84 -4.58
CA VAL A 169 18.30 -4.50 -4.93
C VAL A 169 16.93 -4.69 -5.56
N SER A 170 15.91 -4.11 -4.93
CA SER A 170 14.52 -4.32 -5.28
C SER A 170 13.92 -3.10 -5.98
N HIS A 171 12.59 -3.02 -5.99
CA HIS A 171 11.87 -1.90 -6.60
C HIS A 171 12.15 -0.58 -5.88
N GLY A 172 11.92 0.50 -6.59
CA GLY A 172 12.15 1.84 -6.10
C GLY A 172 11.39 2.88 -6.92
N VAL A 173 11.92 4.07 -6.95
CA VAL A 173 11.29 5.24 -7.59
C VAL A 173 12.31 5.96 -8.47
N PHE A 174 11.80 6.66 -9.47
CA PHE A 174 12.59 7.58 -10.26
C PHE A 174 12.39 9.03 -9.81
N HIS A 175 13.34 9.87 -10.18
CA HIS A 175 13.27 11.30 -10.00
C HIS A 175 13.98 12.01 -11.17
N VAL A 176 13.28 12.91 -11.82
CA VAL A 176 13.85 13.75 -12.90
C VAL A 176 14.07 15.15 -12.37
N HIS A 177 15.31 15.60 -12.40
CA HIS A 177 15.69 16.93 -11.95
C HIS A 177 16.80 17.49 -12.81
N GLU A 178 16.66 18.74 -13.27
CA GLU A 178 17.66 19.49 -14.09
C GLU A 178 18.24 18.67 -15.26
N GLY A 179 17.37 17.96 -15.96
CA GLY A 179 17.76 17.16 -17.13
C GLY A 179 18.54 15.88 -16.80
N ALA A 180 18.63 15.50 -15.52
CA ALA A 180 19.17 14.22 -15.07
C ALA A 180 18.07 13.27 -14.59
N LEU A 181 18.22 11.99 -14.86
CA LEU A 181 17.35 10.94 -14.33
C LEU A 181 18.06 10.21 -13.18
N TRP A 182 17.46 10.29 -12.01
CA TRP A 182 17.87 9.58 -10.82
C TRP A 182 16.93 8.38 -10.55
N ALA A 183 17.46 7.37 -9.89
CA ALA A 183 16.69 6.25 -9.36
C ALA A 183 17.07 6.01 -7.89
N PHE A 184 16.08 5.76 -7.06
CA PHE A 184 16.24 5.41 -5.65
C PHE A 184 15.57 4.06 -5.41
N HIS A 185 16.36 3.05 -5.06
CA HIS A 185 15.90 1.68 -4.90
C HIS A 185 16.09 1.18 -3.48
N GLY A 186 15.10 0.46 -2.97
CA GLY A 186 15.25 -0.30 -1.73
C GLY A 186 16.23 -1.44 -1.93
N ALA A 187 17.13 -1.63 -0.98
CA ALA A 187 18.11 -2.70 -0.98
C ALA A 187 18.21 -3.34 0.42
N TYR A 188 18.63 -4.59 0.46
CA TYR A 188 18.74 -5.34 1.71
C TYR A 188 19.75 -6.48 1.56
N TYR A 189 20.22 -7.01 2.69
CA TYR A 189 21.07 -8.19 2.73
C TYR A 189 20.27 -9.42 3.17
N GLY A 190 20.59 -10.56 2.59
CA GLY A 190 19.97 -11.83 2.95
C GLY A 190 18.45 -11.75 2.88
N LYS A 191 17.76 -11.99 4.00
CA LYS A 191 16.31 -11.97 4.09
C LYS A 191 15.84 -10.67 4.77
N MET A 192 15.85 -9.57 4.02
CA MET A 192 15.44 -8.23 4.49
C MET A 192 16.20 -7.74 5.73
N LYS A 193 17.50 -8.02 5.82
CA LYS A 193 18.37 -7.45 6.85
C LYS A 193 18.95 -6.13 6.34
N ARG A 194 19.14 -5.18 7.24
CA ARG A 194 19.75 -3.88 6.94
C ARG A 194 19.12 -3.23 5.68
N VAL A 195 17.81 -3.10 5.69
CA VAL A 195 17.10 -2.40 4.60
C VAL A 195 17.58 -0.95 4.54
N HIS A 196 17.89 -0.49 3.32
CA HIS A 196 18.40 0.85 3.06
C HIS A 196 18.03 1.27 1.64
N THR A 197 18.20 2.55 1.32
CA THR A 197 18.00 3.07 -0.03
C THR A 197 19.33 3.38 -0.69
N ARG A 198 19.49 2.88 -1.91
CA ARG A 198 20.62 3.19 -2.79
C ARG A 198 20.17 4.15 -3.89
N ALA A 199 21.06 5.07 -4.30
CA ALA A 199 20.81 6.00 -5.38
C ALA A 199 21.67 5.69 -6.60
N TYR A 200 21.10 6.00 -7.76
CA TYR A 200 21.70 5.82 -9.07
C TYR A 200 21.37 7.03 -9.94
N ARG A 201 22.29 7.38 -10.84
CA ARG A 201 22.08 8.41 -11.84
C ARG A 201 22.35 7.83 -13.22
N LEU A 202 21.46 8.10 -14.18
CA LEU A 202 21.66 7.63 -15.55
C LEU A 202 22.78 8.42 -16.22
N ASP A 203 23.81 7.72 -16.65
CA ASP A 203 24.75 8.24 -17.65
C ASP A 203 24.17 8.00 -19.06
N GLU A 204 23.70 9.05 -19.67
CA GLU A 204 23.01 8.97 -20.95
C GLU A 204 23.95 8.63 -22.11
N LYS A 205 25.25 8.91 -21.99
CA LYS A 205 26.26 8.63 -23.06
C LYS A 205 26.49 7.13 -23.20
N THR A 206 26.56 6.46 -22.06
CA THR A 206 26.79 5.00 -22.00
C THR A 206 25.49 4.21 -21.83
N SER A 207 24.36 4.86 -21.47
CA SER A 207 23.10 4.23 -21.10
C SER A 207 23.26 3.26 -19.90
N THR A 208 24.15 3.57 -18.96
CA THR A 208 24.41 2.82 -17.73
C THR A 208 24.05 3.65 -16.50
N TRP A 209 23.91 2.99 -15.36
CA TRP A 209 23.59 3.64 -14.10
C TRP A 209 24.84 3.82 -13.24
N GLU A 210 25.16 5.06 -12.95
CA GLU A 210 26.23 5.47 -12.03
C GLU A 210 25.75 5.25 -10.59
N LYS A 211 26.48 4.46 -9.80
CA LYS A 211 26.13 4.13 -8.42
C LYS A 211 26.57 5.22 -7.46
N HIS A 212 25.67 5.81 -6.73
CA HIS A 212 25.93 6.82 -5.69
C HIS A 212 25.93 6.22 -4.25
N GLY A 213 25.77 4.90 -4.14
CA GLY A 213 25.81 4.21 -2.85
C GLY A 213 24.55 4.38 -2.00
N ILE A 214 24.70 4.22 -0.69
CA ILE A 214 23.62 4.31 0.26
C ILE A 214 23.34 5.79 0.56
N VAL A 215 22.08 6.21 0.41
CA VAL A 215 21.66 7.60 0.61
C VAL A 215 20.66 7.77 1.75
N ALA A 216 19.99 6.70 2.16
CA ALA A 216 19.14 6.66 3.36
C ALA A 216 19.22 5.27 3.99
N GLU A 217 19.44 5.23 5.30
CA GLU A 217 19.58 4.00 6.10
C GLU A 217 18.34 3.75 6.98
N ASP A 218 18.49 3.02 8.07
CA ASP A 218 17.48 2.74 9.10
C ASP A 218 16.19 2.12 8.61
N GLY A 219 16.30 1.28 7.59
CA GLY A 219 15.17 0.55 7.03
C GLY A 219 14.39 1.33 5.98
N PHE A 220 14.82 2.52 5.56
CA PHE A 220 14.07 3.31 4.60
C PHE A 220 13.99 2.64 3.23
N TRP A 221 12.76 2.47 2.74
CA TRP A 221 12.45 1.96 1.41
C TRP A 221 11.51 2.95 0.72
N PRO A 222 11.92 3.58 -0.40
CA PRO A 222 11.11 4.57 -1.10
C PRO A 222 9.93 3.90 -1.81
N MET A 223 8.76 4.53 -1.72
CA MET A 223 7.51 3.98 -2.26
C MET A 223 6.86 4.85 -3.32
N ASN A 224 7.13 6.15 -3.34
CA ASN A 224 6.70 7.06 -4.39
C ASN A 224 7.80 8.11 -4.63
N GLN A 225 7.78 8.75 -5.80
CA GLN A 225 8.80 9.70 -6.21
C GLN A 225 8.89 10.91 -5.28
N PRO A 226 10.09 11.52 -5.19
CA PRO A 226 10.28 12.75 -4.45
C PRO A 226 9.41 13.89 -4.97
N VAL A 227 8.94 14.73 -4.05
CA VAL A 227 8.15 15.94 -4.33
C VAL A 227 8.89 17.16 -3.78
N ARG A 228 8.96 18.26 -4.56
CA ARG A 228 9.57 19.51 -4.10
C ARG A 228 8.70 20.17 -3.04
N MET A 229 9.32 20.59 -1.96
CA MET A 229 8.67 21.35 -0.90
C MET A 229 8.94 22.87 -1.04
N ALA A 230 8.12 23.68 -0.36
CA ALA A 230 8.25 25.13 -0.38
C ALA A 230 9.56 25.66 0.25
N ASP A 231 10.19 24.86 1.13
CA ASP A 231 11.47 25.19 1.76
C ASP A 231 12.70 24.91 0.88
N GLY A 232 12.47 24.41 -0.35
CA GLY A 232 13.53 24.11 -1.30
C GLY A 232 14.12 22.69 -1.18
N ASN A 233 13.71 21.90 -0.20
CA ASN A 233 14.08 20.48 -0.10
C ASN A 233 13.11 19.60 -0.87
N TRP A 234 13.50 18.33 -1.07
CA TRP A 234 12.63 17.29 -1.61
C TRP A 234 12.21 16.35 -0.49
N ILE A 235 10.98 15.85 -0.56
CA ILE A 235 10.45 14.85 0.36
C ILE A 235 10.07 13.59 -0.41
N MET A 236 10.61 12.45 0.00
CA MET A 236 10.39 11.15 -0.62
C MET A 236 9.64 10.24 0.35
N PRO A 237 8.41 9.82 0.05
CA PRO A 237 7.64 8.95 0.93
C PRO A 237 8.06 7.49 0.77
N GLY A 238 7.96 6.76 1.87
CA GLY A 238 8.29 5.36 1.97
C GLY A 238 7.86 4.78 3.29
N PHE A 239 8.58 3.79 3.78
CA PHE A 239 8.41 3.22 5.10
C PHE A 239 9.74 2.77 5.68
N ALA A 240 9.79 2.57 7.01
CA ALA A 240 10.94 2.01 7.69
C ALA A 240 10.73 0.49 7.83
N ALA A 241 11.29 -0.27 6.91
CA ALA A 241 11.20 -1.72 6.89
C ALA A 241 12.09 -2.37 7.95
N GLY A 242 11.68 -3.51 8.44
CA GLY A 242 12.47 -4.36 9.32
C GLY A 242 12.64 -5.75 8.75
N PRO A 243 13.25 -6.69 9.50
CA PRO A 243 13.42 -8.06 9.07
C PRO A 243 12.06 -8.70 8.70
N TYR A 244 11.98 -9.35 7.56
CA TYR A 244 10.74 -9.96 7.05
C TYR A 244 10.06 -10.91 8.02
N SER A 245 10.84 -11.61 8.83
CA SER A 245 10.34 -12.54 9.85
C SER A 245 9.76 -11.87 11.09
N SER A 246 9.97 -10.56 11.28
CA SER A 246 9.43 -9.85 12.44
C SER A 246 7.97 -9.47 12.19
N LYS A 247 7.07 -10.02 13.01
CA LYS A 247 5.70 -9.53 13.12
C LYS A 247 5.73 -8.24 13.93
N GLY A 248 5.63 -7.10 13.27
CA GLY A 248 5.76 -5.83 13.94
C GLY A 248 5.09 -4.69 13.21
N VAL A 249 5.30 -3.52 13.76
CA VAL A 249 4.87 -2.25 13.16
C VAL A 249 6.06 -1.68 12.42
N PHE A 250 5.97 -1.63 11.09
CA PHE A 250 6.91 -0.95 10.22
C PHE A 250 6.27 0.39 9.83
N PRO A 251 6.64 1.50 10.49
CA PRO A 251 5.94 2.77 10.31
C PRO A 251 6.13 3.33 8.91
N ALA A 252 5.19 4.13 8.46
CA ALA A 252 5.42 5.05 7.36
C ALA A 252 6.59 5.95 7.72
N ALA A 253 7.38 6.31 6.73
CA ALA A 253 8.53 7.17 6.89
C ALA A 253 8.69 8.06 5.65
N ILE A 254 9.40 9.14 5.84
CA ILE A 254 9.79 10.02 4.73
C ILE A 254 11.29 10.28 4.80
N ALA A 255 11.89 10.52 3.66
CA ALA A 255 13.25 11.01 3.58
C ALA A 255 13.25 12.43 3.01
N ILE A 256 14.03 13.33 3.61
CA ILE A 256 14.12 14.74 3.22
C ILE A 256 15.54 15.03 2.74
N SER A 257 15.66 15.61 1.55
CA SER A 257 16.95 15.98 0.96
C SER A 257 17.49 17.29 1.59
N HIS A 258 18.75 17.60 1.29
CA HIS A 258 19.36 18.89 1.56
C HIS A 258 19.41 19.69 0.26
N GLY A 259 18.36 20.43 -0.06
CA GLY A 259 18.18 21.06 -1.36
C GLY A 259 18.21 19.99 -2.47
N ASP A 260 19.01 20.22 -3.49
CA ASP A 260 19.19 19.33 -4.64
C ASP A 260 20.34 18.32 -4.45
N ASN A 261 20.83 18.14 -3.22
CA ASN A 261 21.79 17.09 -2.89
C ASN A 261 21.04 15.76 -2.66
N PHE A 262 21.07 14.90 -3.67
CA PHE A 262 20.43 13.58 -3.63
C PHE A 262 21.35 12.46 -3.09
N GLY A 263 22.58 12.78 -2.71
CA GLY A 263 23.53 11.84 -2.13
C GLY A 263 23.29 11.54 -0.64
N LYS A 264 22.42 12.31 0.02
CA LYS A 264 22.07 12.13 1.44
C LYS A 264 20.66 12.62 1.74
N TRP A 265 19.91 11.81 2.49
CA TRP A 265 18.55 12.09 2.91
C TRP A 265 18.39 11.87 4.41
N ASP A 266 17.72 12.78 5.07
CA ASP A 266 17.38 12.66 6.49
C ASP A 266 16.07 11.88 6.65
N LEU A 267 16.11 10.80 7.43
CA LEU A 267 14.95 9.95 7.69
C LEU A 267 14.10 10.50 8.82
N VAL A 268 12.80 10.64 8.59
CA VAL A 268 11.77 10.92 9.61
C VAL A 268 10.77 9.76 9.64
N LYS A 269 10.75 9.02 10.75
CA LYS A 269 9.76 7.95 10.99
C LYS A 269 8.48 8.59 11.53
N ILE A 270 7.35 8.30 10.90
CA ILE A 270 6.05 8.84 11.31
C ILE A 270 5.54 8.07 12.54
N PRO A 271 5.18 8.74 13.63
CA PRO A 271 4.63 8.07 14.81
C PRO A 271 3.39 7.24 14.45
N VAL A 272 3.13 6.19 15.23
CA VAL A 272 2.01 5.27 15.03
C VAL A 272 1.04 5.41 16.18
N ALA A 273 -0.27 5.50 15.89
CA ALA A 273 -1.29 5.59 16.91
C ALA A 273 -1.31 4.33 17.78
N LYS A 274 -1.63 4.52 19.06
CA LYS A 274 -1.72 3.42 20.03
C LYS A 274 -2.74 2.37 19.54
N GLY A 275 -2.38 1.10 19.60
CA GLY A 275 -3.26 -0.03 19.25
C GLY A 275 -3.13 -0.52 17.81
N LEU A 276 -2.46 0.19 16.90
CA LEU A 276 -2.18 -0.33 15.57
C LEU A 276 -1.14 -1.47 15.65
N LYS A 277 -1.40 -2.56 14.94
CA LYS A 277 -0.57 -3.78 14.93
C LYS A 277 -0.34 -4.23 13.49
N ASN A 278 0.78 -4.91 13.25
CA ASN A 278 1.13 -5.48 11.93
C ASN A 278 1.03 -4.44 10.80
N MET A 279 1.57 -3.27 11.00
CA MET A 279 1.59 -2.18 10.02
C MET A 279 2.76 -2.40 9.04
N TRP A 280 2.44 -2.31 7.75
CA TRP A 280 3.40 -2.16 6.65
C TRP A 280 3.15 -0.77 6.06
N GLY A 281 3.87 0.22 6.56
CA GLY A 281 3.58 1.63 6.31
C GLY A 281 4.02 2.16 4.95
N GLU A 282 4.03 1.34 3.89
CA GLU A 282 4.30 1.84 2.55
C GLU A 282 3.36 3.00 2.23
N SER A 283 3.93 4.14 1.85
CA SER A 283 3.17 5.38 1.83
C SER A 283 3.33 6.24 0.58
N ALA A 284 2.36 7.13 0.42
CA ALA A 284 2.32 8.21 -0.54
C ALA A 284 1.99 9.52 0.19
N ILE A 285 2.25 10.67 -0.44
CA ILE A 285 2.04 11.98 0.17
C ILE A 285 1.32 12.94 -0.76
N PHE A 286 0.67 13.94 -0.15
CA PHE A 286 0.28 15.20 -0.79
C PHE A 286 1.04 16.33 -0.11
N VAL A 287 1.69 17.18 -0.89
CA VAL A 287 2.39 18.37 -0.42
C VAL A 287 1.56 19.61 -0.78
N ASP A 288 1.09 20.33 0.22
CA ASP A 288 0.31 21.55 0.08
C ASP A 288 0.96 22.65 0.93
N GLY A 289 1.89 23.39 0.34
CA GLY A 289 2.74 24.33 1.05
C GLY A 289 3.58 23.64 2.14
N LYS A 290 3.38 24.03 3.41
CA LYS A 290 4.02 23.40 4.58
C LYS A 290 3.23 22.20 5.12
N THR A 291 1.97 22.08 4.71
CA THR A 291 1.10 20.99 5.14
C THR A 291 1.31 19.77 4.25
N ILE A 292 1.58 18.64 4.87
CA ILE A 292 1.79 17.38 4.15
C ILE A 292 0.90 16.32 4.76
N PHE A 293 0.19 15.59 3.92
CA PHE A 293 -0.57 14.39 4.31
C PHE A 293 0.19 13.16 3.84
N ASN A 294 0.40 12.23 4.74
CA ASN A 294 0.92 10.89 4.42
C ASN A 294 -0.24 9.91 4.47
N ILE A 295 -0.43 9.14 3.40
CA ILE A 295 -1.40 8.04 3.32
C ILE A 295 -0.61 6.75 3.22
N SER A 296 -0.85 5.83 4.16
CA SER A 296 -0.08 4.60 4.23
C SER A 296 -0.94 3.35 4.34
N ARG A 297 -0.34 2.23 3.92
CA ARG A 297 -0.90 0.89 4.02
C ARG A 297 -1.03 0.45 5.47
N TYR A 298 -2.20 -0.11 5.81
CA TYR A 298 -2.38 -0.86 7.04
C TYR A 298 -2.40 -2.36 6.73
N GLY A 299 -1.56 -3.13 7.42
CA GLY A 299 -1.43 -4.57 7.17
C GLY A 299 -2.55 -5.41 7.78
N THR A 300 -3.25 -4.90 8.79
CA THR A 300 -4.26 -5.65 9.57
C THR A 300 -5.67 -5.46 9.05
N ALA A 301 -6.02 -4.29 8.53
CA ALA A 301 -7.36 -3.97 8.07
C ALA A 301 -7.34 -3.21 6.73
N ALA A 302 -8.43 -3.34 5.96
CA ALA A 302 -8.61 -2.66 4.69
C ALA A 302 -9.06 -1.20 4.89
N VAL A 303 -8.20 -0.38 5.51
CA VAL A 303 -8.41 1.04 5.74
C VAL A 303 -7.11 1.80 5.50
N ALA A 304 -7.21 3.00 4.91
CA ALA A 304 -6.06 3.88 4.78
C ALA A 304 -5.66 4.45 6.15
N LEU A 305 -4.37 4.42 6.46
CA LEU A 305 -3.82 5.17 7.57
C LEU A 305 -3.38 6.54 7.10
N VAL A 306 -3.58 7.55 7.94
CA VAL A 306 -3.22 8.94 7.61
C VAL A 306 -2.47 9.58 8.76
N ALA A 307 -1.44 10.35 8.41
CA ALA A 307 -0.74 11.27 9.28
C ALA A 307 -0.63 12.63 8.60
N LYS A 308 -0.53 13.70 9.39
CA LYS A 308 -0.40 15.08 8.93
C LYS A 308 0.84 15.71 9.53
N SER A 309 1.58 16.45 8.72
CA SER A 309 2.62 17.41 9.13
C SER A 309 2.18 18.84 8.76
N GLU A 310 2.60 19.83 9.54
CA GLU A 310 2.35 21.25 9.28
C GLU A 310 3.66 22.05 9.19
N ASP A 311 4.78 21.36 9.18
CA ASP A 311 6.12 21.96 9.19
C ASP A 311 7.08 21.34 8.16
N SER A 312 6.57 21.08 6.96
CA SER A 312 7.33 20.50 5.85
C SER A 312 7.94 19.12 6.22
N GLY A 313 7.14 18.26 6.86
CA GLY A 313 7.50 16.87 7.12
C GLY A 313 8.47 16.64 8.29
N ARG A 314 8.75 17.65 9.12
CA ARG A 314 9.68 17.51 10.25
C ARG A 314 9.01 16.86 11.46
N ASN A 315 7.77 17.24 11.75
CA ASN A 315 6.95 16.64 12.81
C ASN A 315 5.62 16.17 12.25
N TRP A 316 5.11 15.08 12.81
CA TRP A 316 3.92 14.39 12.31
C TRP A 316 2.94 14.05 13.42
N SER A 317 1.65 14.15 13.12
CA SER A 317 0.64 13.46 13.91
C SER A 317 0.86 11.95 13.81
N PRO A 318 0.44 11.15 14.81
CA PRO A 318 0.49 9.70 14.67
C PRO A 318 -0.35 9.21 13.49
N SER A 319 0.18 8.25 12.71
CA SER A 319 -0.61 7.52 11.70
C SER A 319 -1.81 6.87 12.38
N SER A 320 -3.00 7.19 11.92
CA SER A 320 -4.27 6.68 12.47
C SER A 320 -5.22 6.25 11.36
N ALA A 321 -6.19 5.41 11.70
CA ALA A 321 -7.19 4.95 10.73
C ALA A 321 -8.01 6.13 10.20
N SER A 322 -8.27 6.14 8.90
CA SER A 322 -9.11 7.12 8.24
C SER A 322 -10.53 6.60 8.01
N ASN A 323 -11.40 7.45 7.47
CA ASN A 323 -12.74 7.08 7.03
C ASN A 323 -12.78 6.57 5.57
N LEU A 324 -11.61 6.26 4.94
CA LEU A 324 -11.53 5.74 3.58
C LEU A 324 -11.09 4.27 3.60
N PRO A 325 -11.87 3.33 3.03
CA PRO A 325 -11.41 1.97 2.83
C PRO A 325 -10.22 1.95 1.86
N MET A 326 -9.23 1.13 2.15
CA MET A 326 -8.09 0.89 1.27
C MET A 326 -7.55 -0.51 1.52
N THR A 327 -7.33 -1.26 0.45
CA THR A 327 -6.74 -2.60 0.57
C THR A 327 -5.33 -2.57 1.17
N THR A 328 -4.88 -3.70 1.71
CA THR A 328 -3.52 -3.81 2.26
C THR A 328 -2.48 -3.89 1.14
N SER A 329 -2.28 -2.78 0.45
CA SER A 329 -1.32 -2.60 -0.64
C SER A 329 -0.72 -1.20 -0.58
N LYS A 330 0.48 -1.05 -1.16
CA LYS A 330 1.11 0.26 -1.35
C LYS A 330 0.20 1.18 -2.16
N PRO A 331 -0.09 2.40 -1.72
CA PRO A 331 -0.79 3.40 -2.52
C PRO A 331 0.17 4.21 -3.41
N ALA A 332 -0.38 4.86 -4.43
CA ALA A 332 0.23 6.00 -5.10
C ALA A 332 -0.69 7.21 -4.98
N ALA A 333 -0.14 8.38 -4.71
CA ALA A 333 -0.93 9.60 -4.55
C ALA A 333 -0.16 10.84 -5.03
N GLY A 334 -0.89 11.88 -5.35
CA GLY A 334 -0.33 13.15 -5.77
C GLY A 334 -1.41 14.19 -6.03
N ILE A 335 -1.01 15.31 -6.59
CA ILE A 335 -1.89 16.40 -7.02
C ILE A 335 -1.76 16.54 -8.52
N LEU A 336 -2.87 16.51 -9.24
CA LEU A 336 -2.92 16.72 -10.68
C LEU A 336 -2.76 18.24 -11.00
N SER A 337 -2.37 18.54 -12.23
CA SER A 337 -2.32 19.92 -12.76
C SER A 337 -3.66 20.64 -12.67
N THR A 338 -4.77 19.92 -12.57
CA THR A 338 -6.11 20.43 -12.30
C THR A 338 -6.35 20.89 -10.86
N GLY A 339 -5.38 20.66 -9.95
CA GLY A 339 -5.53 20.89 -8.51
C GLY A 339 -6.26 19.78 -7.76
N GLN A 340 -6.72 18.73 -8.44
CA GLN A 340 -7.34 17.57 -7.82
C GLN A 340 -6.27 16.69 -7.14
N ARG A 341 -6.56 16.22 -5.94
CA ARG A 341 -5.77 15.14 -5.31
C ARG A 341 -6.24 13.80 -5.85
N TYR A 342 -5.31 12.90 -6.09
CA TYR A 342 -5.61 11.52 -6.47
C TYR A 342 -4.96 10.52 -5.52
N LEU A 343 -5.62 9.38 -5.36
CA LEU A 343 -5.10 8.21 -4.63
C LEU A 343 -5.40 6.97 -5.46
N VAL A 344 -4.36 6.32 -5.97
CA VAL A 344 -4.46 5.05 -6.70
C VAL A 344 -4.17 3.90 -5.74
N CYS A 345 -5.17 3.09 -5.50
CA CYS A 345 -5.13 1.82 -4.76
C CYS A 345 -6.50 1.15 -4.95
N THR A 346 -6.80 0.05 -4.28
CA THR A 346 -8.18 -0.44 -4.21
C THR A 346 -8.88 0.21 -3.00
N THR A 347 -9.82 1.13 -3.27
CA THR A 347 -10.52 1.94 -2.25
C THR A 347 -12.03 1.66 -2.20
N ALA A 348 -12.48 0.52 -2.72
CA ALA A 348 -13.89 0.12 -2.73
C ALA A 348 -14.38 -0.31 -1.35
N LYS A 349 -15.64 0.05 -1.01
CA LYS A 349 -16.31 -0.39 0.21
C LYS A 349 -16.54 -1.90 0.18
N GLY A 350 -16.44 -2.54 1.34
CA GLY A 350 -16.79 -3.96 1.51
C GLY A 350 -15.89 -4.95 0.76
N ASN A 351 -14.77 -4.49 0.21
CA ASN A 351 -13.90 -5.29 -0.67
C ASN A 351 -13.09 -6.39 0.06
N GLY A 352 -13.12 -6.43 1.39
CA GLY A 352 -12.47 -7.46 2.20
C GLY A 352 -10.94 -7.52 2.05
N GLY A 353 -10.31 -6.40 1.68
CA GLY A 353 -8.86 -6.31 1.48
C GLY A 353 -8.33 -6.88 0.15
N LYS A 354 -9.20 -7.31 -0.78
CA LYS A 354 -8.80 -7.76 -2.13
C LYS A 354 -8.11 -6.62 -2.88
N ARG A 355 -7.08 -6.93 -3.66
CA ARG A 355 -6.33 -5.96 -4.49
C ARG A 355 -6.92 -5.82 -5.89
N THR A 356 -8.25 -5.81 -5.98
CA THR A 356 -9.01 -5.63 -7.22
C THR A 356 -10.42 -5.13 -6.90
N PRO A 357 -11.02 -4.24 -7.71
CA PRO A 357 -10.42 -3.55 -8.86
C PRO A 357 -9.32 -2.56 -8.46
N LEU A 358 -8.41 -2.22 -9.38
CA LEU A 358 -7.55 -1.06 -9.19
C LEU A 358 -8.40 0.21 -9.39
N THR A 359 -8.40 1.10 -8.40
CA THR A 359 -9.21 2.31 -8.40
C THR A 359 -8.38 3.57 -8.28
N ILE A 360 -8.98 4.69 -8.61
CA ILE A 360 -8.49 6.03 -8.30
C ILE A 360 -9.58 6.78 -7.52
N ALA A 361 -9.22 7.27 -6.34
CA ALA A 361 -10.03 8.23 -5.62
C ALA A 361 -9.58 9.66 -5.98
N LEU A 362 -10.53 10.55 -6.18
CA LEU A 362 -10.30 11.95 -6.58
C LEU A 362 -10.98 12.91 -5.62
N SER A 363 -10.32 14.04 -5.37
CA SER A 363 -10.94 15.20 -4.74
C SER A 363 -11.53 16.15 -5.79
N GLU A 364 -12.31 17.11 -5.36
CA GLU A 364 -12.52 18.33 -6.14
C GLU A 364 -11.21 19.15 -6.20
N PRO A 365 -11.03 20.03 -7.19
CA PRO A 365 -9.85 20.89 -7.27
C PRO A 365 -9.62 21.68 -5.97
N ASN A 366 -8.39 21.65 -5.46
CA ASN A 366 -7.95 22.32 -4.22
C ASN A 366 -8.64 21.85 -2.93
N GLU A 367 -9.43 20.77 -2.98
CA GLU A 367 -10.04 20.16 -1.80
C GLU A 367 -9.08 19.15 -1.14
N ASN A 368 -9.19 19.02 0.20
CA ASN A 368 -8.34 18.12 0.98
C ASN A 368 -8.97 16.72 1.18
N ARG A 369 -10.17 16.50 0.67
CA ARG A 369 -10.92 15.24 0.85
C ARG A 369 -11.32 14.67 -0.48
N PHE A 370 -11.20 13.36 -0.59
CA PHE A 370 -11.72 12.62 -1.73
C PHE A 370 -13.25 12.60 -1.70
N SER A 371 -13.87 12.66 -2.86
CA SER A 371 -15.32 12.65 -3.01
C SER A 371 -15.81 11.65 -4.06
N LYS A 372 -14.95 11.19 -4.96
CA LYS A 372 -15.30 10.32 -6.09
C LYS A 372 -14.28 9.19 -6.21
N ILE A 373 -14.75 8.01 -6.61
CA ILE A 373 -13.89 6.83 -6.87
C ILE A 373 -14.29 6.25 -8.22
N PHE A 374 -13.29 5.98 -9.05
CA PHE A 374 -13.44 5.34 -10.35
C PHE A 374 -12.58 4.08 -10.43
N VAL A 375 -13.02 3.12 -11.23
CA VAL A 375 -12.23 1.95 -11.58
C VAL A 375 -11.29 2.30 -12.73
N ILE A 376 -9.98 2.07 -12.53
CA ILE A 376 -8.97 2.07 -13.59
C ILE A 376 -9.01 0.72 -14.32
N ARG A 377 -8.96 -0.38 -13.54
CA ARG A 377 -8.84 -1.74 -14.08
C ARG A 377 -9.62 -2.74 -13.25
N ARG A 378 -10.48 -3.53 -13.91
CA ARG A 378 -11.13 -4.71 -13.30
C ARG A 378 -10.27 -5.97 -13.48
N SER A 379 -10.57 -6.99 -12.69
CA SER A 379 -9.94 -8.31 -12.81
C SER A 379 -10.25 -8.97 -14.16
N ARG A 380 -11.50 -8.94 -14.59
CA ARG A 380 -11.94 -9.37 -15.92
C ARG A 380 -12.10 -8.18 -16.85
N HIS A 381 -11.56 -8.32 -18.04
CA HIS A 381 -11.71 -7.35 -19.12
C HIS A 381 -11.51 -8.09 -20.47
N ASP A 382 -12.36 -7.86 -21.42
CA ASP A 382 -12.31 -8.53 -22.69
C ASP A 382 -11.50 -7.73 -23.71
N GLY A 383 -10.54 -8.41 -24.39
CA GLY A 383 -9.80 -7.86 -25.52
C GLY A 383 -8.84 -6.71 -25.25
N ARG A 384 -8.70 -6.24 -24.01
CA ARG A 384 -7.73 -5.19 -23.66
C ARG A 384 -6.37 -5.80 -23.31
N PRO A 385 -5.24 -5.12 -23.61
CA PRO A 385 -3.93 -5.59 -23.21
C PRO A 385 -3.81 -5.83 -21.70
N GLY A 386 -2.95 -6.78 -21.32
CA GLY A 386 -2.70 -7.16 -19.93
C GLY A 386 -3.38 -8.46 -19.52
N GLU A 387 -3.10 -8.89 -18.30
CA GLU A 387 -3.60 -10.14 -17.76
C GLU A 387 -5.02 -10.00 -17.23
N SER A 388 -5.90 -10.95 -17.56
CA SER A 388 -7.29 -10.99 -17.17
C SER A 388 -7.64 -12.34 -16.56
N ALA A 389 -8.16 -12.38 -15.34
CA ALA A 389 -8.56 -13.58 -14.63
C ALA A 389 -9.62 -13.27 -13.56
N ASP A 390 -10.38 -14.28 -13.10
CA ASP A 390 -11.41 -14.07 -12.08
C ASP A 390 -10.83 -13.64 -10.73
N LYS A 391 -9.68 -14.21 -10.38
CA LYS A 391 -8.99 -13.93 -9.12
C LYS A 391 -7.59 -13.43 -9.44
N LEU A 392 -7.42 -12.14 -9.52
CA LEU A 392 -6.11 -11.53 -9.69
C LEU A 392 -5.88 -10.42 -8.67
N SER A 393 -4.61 -10.03 -8.53
CA SER A 393 -4.14 -8.95 -7.68
C SER A 393 -3.55 -7.86 -8.56
N LEU A 394 -4.11 -6.65 -8.45
CA LEU A 394 -3.59 -5.41 -9.06
C LEU A 394 -2.99 -4.59 -7.93
N SER A 395 -1.67 -4.51 -7.88
CA SER A 395 -0.99 -4.03 -6.68
C SER A 395 0.20 -3.13 -6.98
N TYR A 396 0.63 -2.42 -5.94
CA TYR A 396 1.80 -1.56 -5.93
C TYR A 396 1.81 -0.55 -7.09
N PRO A 397 0.73 0.26 -7.22
CA PRO A 397 0.69 1.28 -8.26
C PRO A 397 1.75 2.36 -8.03
N TYR A 398 2.27 2.90 -9.13
CA TYR A 398 2.99 4.16 -9.20
C TYR A 398 2.25 5.04 -10.20
N ALA A 399 2.25 6.34 -9.97
CA ALA A 399 1.54 7.25 -10.85
C ALA A 399 2.35 8.52 -11.06
N MET A 400 2.32 9.03 -12.30
CA MET A 400 2.88 10.34 -12.64
C MET A 400 2.05 10.99 -13.73
N GLU A 401 1.90 12.29 -13.65
CA GLU A 401 1.28 13.10 -14.70
C GLU A 401 2.35 13.56 -15.70
N TYR A 402 2.04 13.41 -16.98
CA TYR A 402 2.86 13.92 -18.06
C TYR A 402 2.02 14.15 -19.32
N ASP A 403 2.21 15.29 -19.97
CA ASP A 403 1.57 15.66 -21.24
C ASP A 403 0.06 15.35 -21.30
N GLY A 404 -0.67 15.88 -20.31
CA GLY A 404 -2.13 15.76 -20.21
C GLY A 404 -2.65 14.36 -19.88
N ASN A 405 -1.79 13.44 -19.47
CA ASN A 405 -2.15 12.08 -19.08
C ASN A 405 -1.59 11.73 -17.70
N LEU A 406 -2.33 10.92 -16.94
CA LEU A 406 -1.86 10.22 -15.76
C LEU A 406 -1.41 8.81 -16.17
N TYR A 407 -0.14 8.53 -16.05
CA TYR A 407 0.47 7.22 -16.27
C TYR A 407 0.44 6.44 -14.94
N VAL A 408 -0.16 5.26 -14.95
CA VAL A 408 -0.24 4.39 -13.77
C VAL A 408 0.40 3.05 -14.10
N GLY A 409 1.58 2.81 -13.52
CA GLY A 409 2.24 1.50 -13.56
C GLY A 409 1.77 0.65 -12.40
N TYR A 410 1.53 -0.64 -12.62
CA TYR A 410 1.08 -1.56 -11.57
C TYR A 410 1.51 -3.00 -11.83
N SER A 411 1.54 -3.79 -10.76
CA SER A 411 1.79 -5.23 -10.80
C SER A 411 0.48 -5.98 -10.97
N ASN A 412 0.44 -6.96 -11.88
CA ASN A 412 -0.70 -7.84 -12.12
C ASN A 412 -0.27 -9.30 -12.06
N ASN A 413 -0.78 -10.07 -11.09
CA ASN A 413 -0.40 -11.47 -10.92
C ASN A 413 -1.11 -12.45 -11.87
N GLY A 414 -2.02 -11.98 -12.73
CA GLY A 414 -2.74 -12.82 -13.71
C GLY A 414 -3.50 -13.99 -13.08
N GLY A 415 -3.87 -13.91 -11.80
CA GLY A 415 -4.51 -15.00 -11.05
C GLY A 415 -3.53 -16.04 -10.47
N ARG A 416 -2.23 -15.84 -10.67
CA ARG A 416 -1.18 -16.69 -10.04
C ARG A 416 -1.05 -16.37 -8.55
N ASN A 417 -0.50 -17.31 -7.79
CA ASN A 417 -0.24 -17.08 -6.36
C ASN A 417 0.95 -16.16 -6.15
N GLY A 418 0.91 -15.38 -5.08
CA GLY A 418 2.00 -14.47 -4.69
C GLY A 418 2.22 -13.32 -5.67
N ASN A 419 3.45 -12.80 -5.71
CA ASN A 419 3.87 -11.69 -6.56
C ASN A 419 4.57 -12.19 -7.85
N LEU A 420 3.97 -13.19 -8.51
CA LEU A 420 4.35 -13.68 -9.83
C LEU A 420 3.70 -12.78 -10.88
N ASN A 421 4.18 -11.55 -10.96
CA ASN A 421 3.47 -10.49 -11.65
C ASN A 421 4.00 -10.22 -13.06
N SER A 422 3.10 -9.77 -13.92
CA SER A 422 3.41 -8.89 -15.04
C SER A 422 3.50 -7.45 -14.56
N ALA A 423 4.32 -6.61 -15.21
CA ALA A 423 4.28 -5.17 -15.08
C ALA A 423 3.39 -4.59 -16.17
N GLU A 424 2.40 -3.82 -15.79
CA GLU A 424 1.40 -3.23 -16.69
C GLU A 424 1.30 -1.72 -16.52
N LEU A 425 0.76 -1.05 -17.54
CA LEU A 425 0.59 0.39 -17.61
C LEU A 425 -0.85 0.73 -18.01
N ALA A 426 -1.45 1.69 -17.31
CA ALA A 426 -2.63 2.40 -17.74
C ALA A 426 -2.27 3.86 -18.02
N VAL A 427 -2.67 4.37 -19.18
CA VAL A 427 -2.52 5.78 -19.57
C VAL A 427 -3.90 6.41 -19.58
N ILE A 428 -4.13 7.35 -18.69
CA ILE A 428 -5.44 7.94 -18.40
C ILE A 428 -5.41 9.41 -18.80
N PRO A 429 -6.18 9.84 -19.81
CA PRO A 429 -6.29 11.27 -20.12
C PRO A 429 -6.82 12.06 -18.92
N ILE A 430 -6.14 13.13 -18.53
CA ILE A 430 -6.57 13.97 -17.39
C ILE A 430 -7.99 14.48 -17.55
N LYS A 431 -8.41 14.80 -18.79
CA LYS A 431 -9.78 15.20 -19.11
C LYS A 431 -10.83 14.14 -18.71
N SER A 432 -10.47 12.86 -18.69
CA SER A 432 -11.37 11.78 -18.24
C SER A 432 -11.52 11.70 -16.71
N LEU A 433 -10.67 12.42 -15.96
CA LEU A 433 -10.71 12.55 -14.51
C LEU A 433 -11.39 13.84 -14.04
N ILE A 434 -11.64 14.78 -14.96
CA ILE A 434 -12.42 16.00 -14.70
C ILE A 434 -13.88 15.55 -14.73
N VAL A 435 -14.46 15.41 -13.55
CA VAL A 435 -15.88 15.06 -13.45
C VAL A 435 -16.68 16.32 -13.78
N LEU A 436 -17.26 16.33 -14.95
CA LEU A 436 -18.37 17.25 -15.24
C LEU A 436 -19.53 16.86 -14.33
N GLU A 437 -20.06 17.83 -13.59
CA GLU A 437 -21.27 17.70 -12.76
C GLU A 437 -22.47 17.27 -13.60
#